data_c5c30ea6fcbc93f14ff45221a2a84bf3
#
_entry.id   c5c30ea6fcbc93f14ff45221a2a84bf3
#
_cell.length_a   1.000
_cell.length_b   1.000
_cell.length_c   1.000
_cell.angle_alpha   90.00
_cell.angle_beta   90.00
_cell.angle_gamma   90.00
#
_symmetry.space_group_name_H-M   'P 1'
#
loop_
_entity.id
_entity.type
_entity.pdbx_description
1 polymer ?
#
loop_
_entity_poly.entity_id
_entity_poly.type
_entity_poly.pdbx_seq_one_letter_code
_entity_poly.pdbx_strand_id
1 'polypeptide(L)'
;FAYTIDKRTALFTEMKFAGREYLNHPMELNIWRAPTDNDMYIKSEWKKAHYDKAYTRAYTTEVVQGKHGVKITSHASVVAETVQKILDVTITWKIEAAGKIDADIAVTKDDEFPDLPRFGVRMFLDKKLSAARYFGMGPQESYCDKHQAASHGLYQANVDDLHEDYIRPQENGSHYDCEYVELNNSRYGIVVSAENAFSFNASYYTQEELEEKTHNYELTESDSVVFCVDYALNGIG
;
A
#
# COMPACT_ATOMS: atom_id res chain seq x y z
N PHE A 1 -15.61 10.82 13.48
CA PHE A 1 -15.04 9.72 12.68
C PHE A 1 -16.05 8.59 12.54
N ALA A 2 -16.11 7.95 11.37
CA ALA A 2 -16.86 6.72 11.15
C ALA A 2 -16.01 5.80 10.27
N TYR A 3 -15.90 4.54 10.69
CA TYR A 3 -15.10 3.53 10.01
C TYR A 3 -15.90 2.26 9.81
N THR A 4 -15.76 1.64 8.64
CA THR A 4 -16.33 0.33 8.35
C THR A 4 -15.20 -0.64 8.00
N ILE A 5 -15.16 -1.78 8.69
CA ILE A 5 -14.23 -2.89 8.39
C ILE A 5 -15.06 -4.08 7.93
N ASP A 6 -14.71 -4.63 6.75
CA ASP A 6 -15.32 -5.85 6.25
C ASP A 6 -14.77 -7.06 7.03
N LYS A 7 -15.65 -7.80 7.68
CA LYS A 7 -15.27 -9.02 8.43
C LYS A 7 -14.72 -10.14 7.54
N ARG A 8 -14.96 -10.08 6.22
CA ARG A 8 -14.44 -11.08 5.27
C ARG A 8 -12.98 -10.85 4.91
N THR A 9 -12.52 -9.60 4.98
CA THR A 9 -11.15 -9.22 4.65
C THR A 9 -10.36 -8.69 5.86
N ALA A 10 -11.06 -8.28 6.93
CA ALA A 10 -10.51 -7.57 8.10
C ALA A 10 -9.91 -6.19 7.77
N LEU A 11 -10.25 -5.61 6.63
CA LEU A 11 -9.71 -4.34 6.12
C LEU A 11 -10.80 -3.28 6.01
N PHE A 12 -10.39 -2.01 6.00
CA PHE A 12 -11.30 -0.87 5.90
C PHE A 12 -11.96 -0.83 4.52
N THR A 13 -13.27 -0.64 4.51
CA THR A 13 -14.07 -0.36 3.30
C THR A 13 -14.55 1.08 3.27
N GLU A 14 -14.61 1.75 4.44
CA GLU A 14 -14.96 3.16 4.54
C GLU A 14 -14.14 3.82 5.66
N MET A 15 -13.66 5.01 5.40
CA MET A 15 -12.99 5.88 6.36
C MET A 15 -13.53 7.30 6.23
N LYS A 16 -14.37 7.72 7.18
CA LYS A 16 -15.04 9.03 7.15
C LYS A 16 -14.60 9.94 8.30
N PHE A 17 -14.34 11.18 7.98
CA PHE A 17 -14.19 12.26 8.96
C PHE A 17 -15.07 13.45 8.58
N ALA A 18 -15.87 13.93 9.52
CA ALA A 18 -16.81 15.04 9.34
C ALA A 18 -17.72 14.87 8.08
N GLY A 19 -18.18 13.63 7.87
CA GLY A 19 -19.04 13.28 6.72
C GLY A 19 -18.33 13.12 5.38
N ARG A 20 -17.00 13.32 5.32
CA ARG A 20 -16.20 13.15 4.10
C ARG A 20 -15.59 11.74 4.07
N GLU A 21 -15.73 11.07 2.93
CA GLU A 21 -15.08 9.79 2.66
C GLU A 21 -13.62 10.02 2.26
N TYR A 22 -12.73 9.16 2.75
CA TYR A 22 -11.31 9.14 2.41
C TYR A 22 -10.95 8.00 1.47
N LEU A 23 -11.70 6.89 1.51
CA LEU A 23 -11.50 5.72 0.65
C LEU A 23 -12.55 5.70 -0.46
N ASN A 24 -12.12 5.71 -1.71
CA ASN A 24 -13.01 5.47 -2.86
C ASN A 24 -13.27 3.98 -3.07
N HIS A 25 -12.30 3.12 -2.73
CA HIS A 25 -12.38 1.66 -2.80
C HIS A 25 -11.85 1.03 -1.51
N PRO A 26 -12.23 -0.23 -1.20
CA PRO A 26 -11.73 -0.95 -0.04
C PRO A 26 -10.21 -1.01 0.02
N MET A 27 -9.65 -0.90 1.23
CA MET A 27 -8.23 -1.15 1.50
C MET A 27 -7.87 -2.60 1.20
N GLU A 28 -6.63 -2.84 0.80
CA GLU A 28 -6.10 -4.17 0.51
C GLU A 28 -4.77 -4.40 1.23
N LEU A 29 -4.49 -5.66 1.62
CA LEU A 29 -3.11 -6.09 1.82
C LEU A 29 -2.47 -6.25 0.46
N ASN A 30 -1.29 -5.68 0.29
CA ASN A 30 -0.63 -5.60 -1.00
C ASN A 30 0.66 -6.41 -1.00
N ILE A 31 0.70 -7.42 -1.86
CA ILE A 31 1.89 -8.25 -2.10
C ILE A 31 2.33 -8.21 -3.58
N TRP A 32 1.71 -7.35 -4.41
CA TRP A 32 1.96 -7.26 -5.83
C TRP A 32 2.54 -5.91 -6.24
N ARG A 33 3.40 -5.89 -7.25
CA ARG A 33 3.81 -4.70 -7.99
C ARG A 33 3.77 -4.98 -9.48
N ALA A 34 3.66 -3.93 -10.30
CA ALA A 34 3.88 -4.06 -11.74
C ALA A 34 5.35 -4.47 -11.97
N PRO A 35 5.62 -5.66 -12.53
CA PRO A 35 6.98 -6.14 -12.66
C PRO A 35 7.85 -5.18 -13.48
N THR A 36 9.07 -4.93 -13.00
CA THR A 36 10.06 -4.14 -13.72
C THR A 36 10.76 -4.98 -14.82
N ASP A 37 11.54 -4.33 -15.67
CA ASP A 37 12.35 -5.04 -16.67
C ASP A 37 13.35 -5.99 -16.01
N ASN A 38 13.84 -5.66 -14.82
CA ASN A 38 14.75 -6.51 -14.06
C ASN A 38 14.06 -7.73 -13.42
N ASP A 39 12.74 -7.68 -13.23
CA ASP A 39 11.95 -8.79 -12.73
C ASP A 39 11.69 -9.89 -13.79
N MET A 40 12.31 -9.81 -14.97
CA MET A 40 12.02 -10.66 -16.13
C MET A 40 12.03 -12.18 -15.84
N TYR A 41 12.82 -12.63 -14.88
CA TYR A 41 12.88 -14.04 -14.48
C TYR A 41 11.91 -14.34 -13.34
N ILE A 42 11.95 -13.55 -12.26
CA ILE A 42 11.18 -13.83 -11.05
C ILE A 42 9.67 -13.63 -11.25
N LYS A 43 9.25 -12.71 -12.14
CA LYS A 43 7.82 -12.47 -12.42
C LYS A 43 7.06 -13.72 -12.84
N SER A 44 7.73 -14.67 -13.50
CA SER A 44 7.10 -15.94 -13.88
C SER A 44 6.75 -16.79 -12.67
N GLU A 45 7.59 -16.76 -11.63
CA GLU A 45 7.33 -17.48 -10.37
C GLU A 45 6.23 -16.78 -9.58
N TRP A 46 6.23 -15.45 -9.51
CA TRP A 46 5.14 -14.68 -8.89
C TRP A 46 3.79 -14.94 -9.55
N LYS A 47 3.76 -15.00 -10.90
CA LYS A 47 2.53 -15.32 -11.67
C LYS A 47 2.07 -16.76 -11.43
N LYS A 48 2.98 -17.74 -11.35
CA LYS A 48 2.64 -19.12 -10.97
C LYS A 48 2.10 -19.21 -9.54
N ALA A 49 2.62 -18.38 -8.64
CA ALA A 49 2.13 -18.24 -7.25
C ALA A 49 0.84 -17.43 -7.15
N HIS A 50 0.34 -16.85 -8.26
CA HIS A 50 -0.87 -16.03 -8.34
C HIS A 50 -0.83 -14.77 -7.46
N TYR A 51 0.34 -14.17 -7.25
CA TYR A 51 0.47 -12.95 -6.43
C TYR A 51 -0.32 -11.76 -6.99
N ASP A 52 -0.44 -11.68 -8.31
CA ASP A 52 -1.25 -10.70 -9.05
C ASP A 52 -2.77 -10.83 -8.84
N LYS A 53 -3.22 -11.94 -8.24
CA LYS A 53 -4.62 -12.25 -7.98
C LYS A 53 -4.89 -12.55 -6.51
N ALA A 54 -3.91 -12.25 -5.66
CA ALA A 54 -4.01 -12.51 -4.24
C ALA A 54 -5.01 -11.56 -3.57
N TYR A 55 -5.73 -12.06 -2.59
CA TYR A 55 -6.67 -11.31 -1.78
C TYR A 55 -6.66 -11.79 -0.32
N THR A 56 -7.14 -10.93 0.57
CA THR A 56 -7.21 -11.24 2.00
C THR A 56 -8.52 -11.95 2.32
N ARG A 57 -8.44 -13.03 3.08
CA ARG A 57 -9.58 -13.78 3.60
C ARG A 57 -9.47 -13.92 5.11
N ALA A 58 -10.37 -13.28 5.84
CA ALA A 58 -10.46 -13.40 7.30
C ALA A 58 -11.30 -14.61 7.70
N TYR A 59 -10.91 -15.26 8.81
CA TYR A 59 -11.58 -16.43 9.39
C TYR A 59 -12.27 -16.09 10.70
N THR A 60 -11.61 -15.26 11.53
CA THR A 60 -12.17 -14.83 12.81
C THR A 60 -11.92 -13.35 13.01
N THR A 61 -12.85 -12.68 13.68
CA THR A 61 -12.71 -11.27 14.07
C THR A 61 -13.26 -11.10 15.47
N GLU A 62 -12.41 -10.61 16.37
CA GLU A 62 -12.76 -10.23 17.72
C GLU A 62 -12.78 -8.71 17.83
N VAL A 63 -13.81 -8.17 18.50
CA VAL A 63 -13.96 -6.73 18.73
C VAL A 63 -14.04 -6.49 20.22
N VAL A 64 -13.12 -5.70 20.74
CA VAL A 64 -13.08 -5.30 22.14
C VAL A 64 -13.24 -3.79 22.24
N GLN A 65 -14.33 -3.36 22.86
CA GLN A 65 -14.59 -1.94 23.12
C GLN A 65 -13.94 -1.52 24.43
N GLY A 66 -13.05 -0.54 24.35
CA GLY A 66 -12.41 0.11 25.49
C GLY A 66 -13.02 1.47 25.81
N LYS A 67 -12.51 2.12 26.85
CA LYS A 67 -12.97 3.46 27.29
C LYS A 67 -12.69 4.55 26.25
N HIS A 68 -11.60 4.43 25.48
CA HIS A 68 -11.10 5.48 24.58
C HIS A 68 -11.08 5.07 23.10
N GLY A 69 -11.55 3.88 22.78
CA GLY A 69 -11.53 3.38 21.41
C GLY A 69 -11.92 1.91 21.30
N VAL A 70 -11.65 1.36 20.15
CA VAL A 70 -11.99 -0.04 19.80
C VAL A 70 -10.71 -0.74 19.37
N LYS A 71 -10.52 -1.98 19.84
CA LYS A 71 -9.52 -2.90 19.33
C LYS A 71 -10.21 -4.00 18.53
N ILE A 72 -9.76 -4.23 17.30
CA ILE A 72 -10.27 -5.27 16.41
C ILE A 72 -9.09 -6.18 16.05
N THR A 73 -9.19 -7.45 16.38
CA THR A 73 -8.17 -8.44 16.05
C THR A 73 -8.78 -9.50 15.14
N SER A 74 -8.15 -9.73 13.98
CA SER A 74 -8.62 -10.70 13.00
C SER A 74 -7.49 -11.66 12.63
N HIS A 75 -7.84 -12.96 12.55
CA HIS A 75 -6.99 -13.95 11.89
C HIS A 75 -7.44 -14.10 10.46
N ALA A 76 -6.50 -13.96 9.55
CA ALA A 76 -6.72 -13.95 8.11
C ALA A 76 -5.61 -14.70 7.37
N SER A 77 -5.78 -14.83 6.09
CA SER A 77 -4.73 -15.29 5.17
C SER A 77 -4.75 -14.47 3.91
N VAL A 78 -3.60 -14.29 3.28
CA VAL A 78 -3.54 -13.90 1.87
C VAL A 78 -3.55 -15.18 1.06
N VAL A 79 -4.52 -15.26 0.15
CA VAL A 79 -4.81 -16.43 -0.68
C VAL A 79 -5.05 -16.02 -2.11
N ALA A 80 -5.00 -16.95 -3.04
CA ALA A 80 -5.47 -16.77 -4.42
C ALA A 80 -6.29 -17.99 -4.84
N GLU A 81 -7.03 -17.85 -5.94
CA GLU A 81 -7.77 -18.99 -6.49
C GLU A 81 -6.80 -20.11 -6.88
N THR A 82 -7.18 -21.35 -6.60
CA THR A 82 -6.45 -22.59 -6.95
C THR A 82 -5.07 -22.77 -6.32
N VAL A 83 -4.60 -21.85 -5.47
CA VAL A 83 -3.35 -22.00 -4.72
C VAL A 83 -3.62 -22.10 -3.23
N GLN A 84 -2.65 -22.66 -2.50
CA GLN A 84 -2.69 -22.70 -1.06
C GLN A 84 -2.48 -21.31 -0.45
N LYS A 85 -2.63 -21.22 0.85
CA LYS A 85 -2.41 -20.04 1.62
C LYS A 85 -0.97 -19.52 1.43
N ILE A 86 -0.84 -18.29 0.92
CA ILE A 86 0.45 -17.63 0.69
C ILE A 86 0.99 -17.08 2.02
N LEU A 87 0.13 -16.38 2.78
CA LEU A 87 0.47 -15.79 4.07
C LEU A 87 -0.56 -16.15 5.12
N ASP A 88 -0.09 -16.47 6.33
CA ASP A 88 -0.87 -16.35 7.56
C ASP A 88 -0.75 -14.95 8.11
N VAL A 89 -1.88 -14.33 8.46
CA VAL A 89 -1.92 -12.93 8.87
C VAL A 89 -2.74 -12.76 10.14
N THR A 90 -2.19 -12.04 11.11
CA THR A 90 -2.97 -11.49 12.22
C THR A 90 -2.99 -9.98 12.11
N ILE A 91 -4.18 -9.40 11.93
CA ILE A 91 -4.38 -7.96 11.79
C ILE A 91 -5.01 -7.42 13.07
N THR A 92 -4.36 -6.46 13.71
CA THR A 92 -4.89 -5.75 14.87
C THR A 92 -5.02 -4.27 14.54
N TRP A 93 -6.25 -3.77 14.55
CA TRP A 93 -6.57 -2.36 14.48
C TRP A 93 -6.88 -1.84 15.87
N LYS A 94 -6.20 -0.76 16.30
CA LYS A 94 -6.59 0.02 17.47
C LYS A 94 -7.07 1.38 16.99
N ILE A 95 -8.35 1.65 17.18
CA ILE A 95 -9.01 2.84 16.66
C ILE A 95 -9.40 3.73 17.84
N GLU A 96 -8.81 4.89 17.94
CA GLU A 96 -9.09 5.86 19.00
C GLU A 96 -10.22 6.82 18.60
N ALA A 97 -10.97 7.29 19.59
CA ALA A 97 -12.05 8.25 19.36
C ALA A 97 -11.56 9.57 18.74
N ALA A 98 -10.27 9.91 18.92
CA ALA A 98 -9.62 11.07 18.31
C ALA A 98 -9.28 10.89 16.81
N GLY A 99 -9.53 9.70 16.25
CA GLY A 99 -9.29 9.40 14.84
C GLY A 99 -7.91 8.80 14.54
N LYS A 100 -7.09 8.53 15.56
CA LYS A 100 -5.85 7.78 15.38
C LYS A 100 -6.19 6.30 15.17
N ILE A 101 -5.50 5.69 14.23
CA ILE A 101 -5.59 4.25 13.93
C ILE A 101 -4.17 3.69 14.03
N ASP A 102 -3.94 2.78 14.96
CA ASP A 102 -2.73 1.99 14.98
C ASP A 102 -3.00 0.64 14.30
N ALA A 103 -2.13 0.25 13.40
CA ALA A 103 -2.13 -1.02 12.69
C ALA A 103 -0.97 -1.90 13.18
N ASP A 104 -1.27 -3.12 13.56
CA ASP A 104 -0.27 -4.16 13.80
C ASP A 104 -0.64 -5.36 12.92
N ILE A 105 0.24 -5.71 11.99
CA ILE A 105 0.01 -6.75 11.00
C ILE A 105 1.17 -7.74 11.07
N ALA A 106 0.95 -8.83 11.82
CA ALA A 106 1.91 -9.91 11.91
C ALA A 106 1.67 -10.94 10.80
N VAL A 107 2.74 -11.33 10.10
CA VAL A 107 2.64 -12.28 8.98
C VAL A 107 3.66 -13.39 9.09
N THR A 108 3.27 -14.56 8.59
CA THR A 108 4.16 -15.68 8.32
C THR A 108 3.93 -16.12 6.87
N LYS A 109 5.00 -16.12 6.07
CA LYS A 109 4.97 -16.62 4.69
C LYS A 109 5.20 -18.14 4.70
N ASP A 110 4.50 -18.84 3.84
CA ASP A 110 4.80 -20.24 3.53
C ASP A 110 6.09 -20.31 2.70
N ASP A 111 7.07 -21.11 3.13
CA ASP A 111 8.39 -21.21 2.51
C ASP A 111 8.36 -21.85 1.11
N GLU A 112 7.28 -22.53 0.73
CA GLU A 112 7.11 -23.07 -0.62
C GLU A 112 6.82 -21.97 -1.68
N PHE A 113 6.43 -20.78 -1.24
CA PHE A 113 6.17 -19.65 -2.13
C PHE A 113 7.43 -18.81 -2.36
N PRO A 114 7.60 -18.19 -3.53
CA PRO A 114 8.72 -17.29 -3.82
C PRO A 114 8.72 -16.07 -2.89
N ASP A 115 9.82 -15.33 -2.86
CA ASP A 115 9.88 -14.08 -2.13
C ASP A 115 8.85 -13.07 -2.67
N LEU A 116 8.22 -12.33 -1.75
CA LEU A 116 7.21 -11.34 -2.11
C LEU A 116 7.86 -10.15 -2.82
N PRO A 117 7.27 -9.62 -3.90
CA PRO A 117 7.74 -8.37 -4.51
C PRO A 117 7.58 -7.17 -3.55
N ARG A 118 6.56 -7.18 -2.72
CA ARG A 118 6.31 -6.20 -1.64
C ARG A 118 5.41 -6.78 -0.57
N PHE A 119 5.38 -6.12 0.58
CA PHE A 119 4.38 -6.36 1.62
C PHE A 119 3.98 -5.06 2.29
N GLY A 120 2.70 -4.73 2.23
CA GLY A 120 2.15 -3.53 2.82
C GLY A 120 0.64 -3.44 2.69
N VAL A 121 0.13 -2.23 2.76
CA VAL A 121 -1.28 -1.91 2.52
C VAL A 121 -1.42 -1.00 1.31
N ARG A 122 -2.49 -1.20 0.54
CA ARG A 122 -2.89 -0.36 -0.57
C ARG A 122 -4.21 0.31 -0.26
N MET A 123 -4.24 1.63 -0.33
CA MET A 123 -5.42 2.46 -0.13
C MET A 123 -5.75 3.21 -1.41
N PHE A 124 -7.03 3.33 -1.70
CA PHE A 124 -7.55 4.09 -2.83
C PHE A 124 -8.20 5.36 -2.29
N LEU A 125 -7.44 6.43 -2.20
CA LEU A 125 -7.85 7.65 -1.52
C LEU A 125 -8.57 8.63 -2.45
N ASP A 126 -9.38 9.54 -1.87
CA ASP A 126 -9.97 10.67 -2.60
C ASP A 126 -8.89 11.37 -3.44
N LYS A 127 -9.10 11.45 -4.75
CA LYS A 127 -8.16 12.05 -5.73
C LYS A 127 -7.78 13.49 -5.41
N LYS A 128 -8.54 14.18 -4.55
CA LYS A 128 -8.22 15.51 -4.06
C LYS A 128 -7.04 15.55 -3.08
N LEU A 129 -6.62 14.40 -2.54
CA LEU A 129 -5.42 14.30 -1.70
C LEU A 129 -4.16 14.24 -2.57
N SER A 130 -3.95 15.28 -3.36
CA SER A 130 -2.97 15.34 -4.45
C SER A 130 -1.61 15.90 -4.06
N ALA A 131 -1.43 16.36 -2.83
CA ALA A 131 -0.16 16.86 -2.32
C ALA A 131 0.45 15.87 -1.32
N ALA A 132 1.70 15.48 -1.55
CA ALA A 132 2.49 14.63 -0.68
C ALA A 132 3.52 15.46 0.08
N ARG A 133 3.70 15.17 1.37
CA ARG A 133 4.79 15.65 2.20
C ARG A 133 5.35 14.48 2.99
N TYR A 134 6.64 14.25 2.90
CA TYR A 134 7.26 13.09 3.55
C TYR A 134 8.66 13.40 4.08
N PHE A 135 9.10 12.60 5.04
CA PHE A 135 10.47 12.58 5.54
C PHE A 135 11.03 11.20 5.28
N GLY A 136 12.01 11.12 4.37
CA GLY A 136 12.59 9.89 3.84
C GLY A 136 13.55 10.17 2.70
N MET A 137 13.88 9.15 1.91
CA MET A 137 14.77 9.27 0.76
C MET A 137 14.06 9.92 -0.44
N GLY A 138 14.63 11.01 -0.94
CA GLY A 138 14.06 11.80 -2.05
C GLY A 138 15.06 12.82 -2.61
N PRO A 139 14.65 13.77 -3.49
CA PRO A 139 13.29 13.93 -4.02
C PRO A 139 12.92 12.92 -5.13
N GLN A 140 13.90 12.27 -5.77
CA GLN A 140 13.68 11.26 -6.80
C GLN A 140 13.16 9.96 -6.18
N GLU A 141 12.57 9.10 -7.01
CA GLU A 141 12.20 7.77 -6.59
C GLU A 141 13.37 7.01 -5.99
N SER A 142 13.10 6.21 -4.99
CA SER A 142 14.12 5.44 -4.29
C SER A 142 13.61 4.09 -3.83
N TYR A 143 14.49 3.10 -3.85
CA TYR A 143 14.25 1.72 -3.43
C TYR A 143 15.42 1.26 -2.57
N CYS A 144 15.31 0.12 -1.92
CA CYS A 144 16.37 -0.39 -1.05
C CYS A 144 17.73 -0.59 -1.78
N ASP A 145 17.71 -0.81 -3.08
CA ASP A 145 18.86 -1.00 -3.96
C ASP A 145 19.10 0.17 -4.95
N LYS A 146 18.17 1.13 -5.03
CA LYS A 146 18.25 2.31 -5.91
C LYS A 146 17.93 3.58 -5.12
N HIS A 147 18.93 4.12 -4.41
CA HIS A 147 18.76 5.34 -3.60
C HIS A 147 19.99 6.24 -3.60
N GLN A 148 21.02 5.96 -4.40
CA GLN A 148 22.27 6.72 -4.40
C GLN A 148 22.11 8.17 -4.90
N ALA A 149 21.11 8.44 -5.73
CA ALA A 149 20.77 9.79 -6.21
C ALA A 149 19.86 10.56 -5.24
N ALA A 150 19.30 9.89 -4.25
CA ALA A 150 18.41 10.46 -3.24
C ALA A 150 19.18 10.82 -1.96
N SER A 151 18.61 11.69 -1.16
CA SER A 151 19.09 12.01 0.19
C SER A 151 17.95 11.96 1.19
N HIS A 152 18.26 11.60 2.43
CA HIS A 152 17.26 11.58 3.48
C HIS A 152 16.91 13.01 3.92
N GLY A 153 15.65 13.40 3.86
CA GLY A 153 15.22 14.76 4.14
C GLY A 153 13.70 14.95 4.09
N LEU A 154 13.29 16.19 4.29
CA LEU A 154 11.88 16.60 4.21
C LEU A 154 11.60 17.09 2.79
N TYR A 155 10.61 16.46 2.14
CA TYR A 155 10.21 16.76 0.78
C TYR A 155 8.72 17.02 0.66
N GLN A 156 8.36 17.74 -0.42
CA GLN A 156 6.98 18.00 -0.82
C GLN A 156 6.91 17.87 -2.35
N ALA A 157 5.87 17.22 -2.83
CA ALA A 157 5.60 17.04 -4.26
C ALA A 157 4.08 16.93 -4.48
N ASN A 158 3.62 17.15 -5.70
CA ASN A 158 2.28 16.67 -6.07
C ASN A 158 2.37 15.18 -6.42
N VAL A 159 1.26 14.48 -6.31
CA VAL A 159 1.20 13.05 -6.67
C VAL A 159 1.61 12.81 -8.12
N ASP A 160 1.27 13.73 -9.04
CA ASP A 160 1.73 13.69 -10.43
C ASP A 160 3.25 13.71 -10.57
N ASP A 161 3.92 14.52 -9.75
CA ASP A 161 5.38 14.70 -9.81
C ASP A 161 6.16 13.49 -9.24
N LEU A 162 5.45 12.53 -8.62
CA LEU A 162 6.04 11.29 -8.09
C LEU A 162 6.06 10.14 -9.11
N HIS A 163 5.40 10.32 -10.25
CA HIS A 163 5.38 9.33 -11.32
C HIS A 163 6.61 9.47 -12.22
N GLU A 164 7.22 8.34 -12.58
CA GLU A 164 8.31 8.27 -13.54
C GLU A 164 7.81 7.73 -14.88
N ASP A 165 7.96 8.51 -15.94
CA ASP A 165 7.49 8.20 -17.29
C ASP A 165 8.39 7.17 -18.01
N TYR A 166 8.51 5.97 -17.46
CA TYR A 166 9.18 4.87 -18.15
C TYR A 166 8.48 4.56 -19.47
N ILE A 167 9.23 4.37 -20.55
CA ILE A 167 8.69 4.07 -21.90
C ILE A 167 7.70 2.91 -21.82
N ARG A 168 8.08 1.85 -21.11
CA ARG A 168 7.20 0.76 -20.75
C ARG A 168 6.78 0.92 -19.29
N PRO A 169 5.48 1.08 -19.00
CA PRO A 169 5.00 1.20 -17.65
C PRO A 169 5.39 0.01 -16.77
N GLN A 170 5.82 0.29 -15.56
CA GLN A 170 6.29 -0.66 -14.57
C GLN A 170 6.23 -0.02 -13.18
N GLU A 171 6.57 -0.74 -12.12
CA GLU A 171 6.70 -0.17 -10.77
C GLU A 171 7.63 1.06 -10.80
N ASN A 172 7.18 2.17 -10.24
CA ASN A 172 7.92 3.42 -10.18
C ASN A 172 7.43 4.31 -9.04
N GLY A 173 8.16 5.39 -8.76
CA GLY A 173 7.76 6.46 -7.85
C GLY A 173 7.71 6.08 -6.37
N SER A 174 8.36 4.99 -5.95
CA SER A 174 8.50 4.68 -4.53
C SER A 174 9.49 5.61 -3.84
N HIS A 175 9.29 5.84 -2.55
CA HIS A 175 10.23 6.54 -1.66
C HIS A 175 10.57 5.63 -0.49
N TYR A 176 11.86 5.33 -0.37
CA TYR A 176 12.45 4.41 0.59
C TYR A 176 12.84 5.11 1.89
N ASP A 177 12.95 4.35 2.97
CA ASP A 177 13.44 4.79 4.28
C ASP A 177 12.69 6.01 4.83
N CYS A 178 11.35 5.93 4.79
CA CYS A 178 10.48 7.00 5.28
C CYS A 178 10.08 6.80 6.74
N GLU A 179 10.02 7.90 7.50
CA GLU A 179 9.53 7.93 8.86
C GLU A 179 8.06 8.34 8.91
N TYR A 180 7.64 9.24 8.01
CA TYR A 180 6.24 9.57 7.80
C TYR A 180 5.97 10.02 6.38
N VAL A 181 4.70 9.94 5.99
CA VAL A 181 4.14 10.52 4.78
C VAL A 181 2.76 11.10 5.08
N GLU A 182 2.49 12.27 4.54
CA GLU A 182 1.20 12.96 4.57
C GLU A 182 0.70 13.14 3.14
N LEU A 183 -0.54 12.71 2.86
CA LEU A 183 -1.27 13.10 1.65
C LEU A 183 -2.38 14.06 2.04
N ASN A 184 -2.43 15.24 1.40
CA ASN A 184 -3.37 16.29 1.77
C ASN A 184 -3.80 17.16 0.57
N ASN A 185 -4.72 18.09 0.85
CA ASN A 185 -5.16 19.12 -0.10
C ASN A 185 -5.32 20.50 0.57
N SER A 186 -4.51 20.83 1.56
CA SER A 186 -4.56 22.03 2.38
C SER A 186 -5.76 22.16 3.36
N ARG A 187 -6.79 21.32 3.24
CA ARG A 187 -7.98 21.36 4.12
C ARG A 187 -8.08 20.11 5.00
N TYR A 188 -7.66 18.99 4.49
CA TYR A 188 -7.67 17.70 5.15
C TYR A 188 -6.63 16.79 4.53
N GLY A 189 -6.27 15.74 5.25
CA GLY A 189 -5.27 14.80 4.80
C GLY A 189 -5.27 13.54 5.65
N ILE A 190 -4.41 12.63 5.27
CA ILE A 190 -4.05 11.43 6.01
C ILE A 190 -2.55 11.45 6.26
N VAL A 191 -2.14 11.11 7.47
CA VAL A 191 -0.73 10.96 7.85
C VAL A 191 -0.50 9.52 8.23
N VAL A 192 0.55 8.93 7.67
CA VAL A 192 1.04 7.61 8.06
C VAL A 192 2.44 7.77 8.62
N SER A 193 2.70 7.12 9.73
CA SER A 193 4.03 7.00 10.34
C SER A 193 4.18 5.60 10.95
N ALA A 194 5.41 5.14 11.09
CA ALA A 194 5.69 3.86 11.72
C ALA A 194 6.91 3.98 12.66
N GLU A 195 7.08 3.00 13.57
CA GLU A 195 8.25 2.93 14.46
C GLU A 195 9.53 2.58 13.68
N ASN A 196 9.40 1.76 12.65
CA ASN A 196 10.48 1.44 11.72
C ASN A 196 10.26 2.19 10.40
N ALA A 197 11.34 2.48 9.71
CA ALA A 197 11.26 3.06 8.38
C ALA A 197 10.47 2.14 7.43
N PHE A 198 9.74 2.76 6.53
CA PHE A 198 8.90 2.10 5.55
C PHE A 198 9.10 2.73 4.17
N SER A 199 8.53 2.13 3.13
CA SER A 199 8.45 2.74 1.82
C SER A 199 7.01 3.17 1.53
N PHE A 200 6.85 4.24 0.75
CA PHE A 200 5.54 4.58 0.23
C PHE A 200 5.59 4.83 -1.28
N ASN A 201 4.44 4.65 -1.92
CA ASN A 201 4.17 5.06 -3.28
C ASN A 201 2.81 5.75 -3.31
N ALA A 202 2.71 6.86 -4.02
CA ALA A 202 1.44 7.54 -4.28
C ALA A 202 1.36 7.86 -5.78
N SER A 203 0.36 7.32 -6.46
CA SER A 203 0.22 7.40 -7.90
C SER A 203 -1.24 7.55 -8.31
N TYR A 204 -1.48 8.07 -9.51
CA TYR A 204 -2.80 8.00 -10.15
C TYR A 204 -3.00 6.72 -10.96
N TYR A 205 -2.01 5.84 -11.02
CA TYR A 205 -2.08 4.59 -11.77
C TYR A 205 -2.09 3.39 -10.82
N THR A 206 -2.91 2.41 -11.13
CA THR A 206 -2.90 1.13 -10.40
C THR A 206 -1.76 0.25 -10.90
N GLN A 207 -1.35 -0.71 -10.09
CA GLN A 207 -0.33 -1.70 -10.47
C GLN A 207 -0.77 -2.52 -11.68
N GLU A 208 -2.07 -2.81 -11.76
CA GLU A 208 -2.71 -3.53 -12.84
C GLU A 208 -2.64 -2.73 -14.15
N GLU A 209 -2.93 -1.42 -14.09
CA GLU A 209 -2.82 -0.52 -15.24
C GLU A 209 -1.39 -0.44 -15.74
N LEU A 210 -0.42 -0.24 -14.82
CA LEU A 210 1.00 -0.20 -15.18
C LEU A 210 1.49 -1.51 -15.82
N GLU A 211 1.00 -2.67 -15.36
CA GLU A 211 1.40 -3.96 -15.90
C GLU A 211 0.77 -4.25 -17.27
N GLU A 212 -0.49 -3.84 -17.47
CA GLU A 212 -1.26 -4.12 -18.69
C GLU A 212 -0.73 -3.35 -19.90
N LYS A 213 -0.31 -2.09 -19.70
CA LYS A 213 0.07 -1.20 -20.80
C LYS A 213 1.49 -1.45 -21.29
N THR A 214 1.69 -1.21 -22.58
CA THR A 214 2.99 -1.37 -23.23
C THR A 214 3.74 -0.05 -23.39
N HIS A 215 3.02 1.09 -23.32
CA HIS A 215 3.58 2.43 -23.43
C HIS A 215 2.89 3.38 -22.44
N ASN A 216 3.63 4.34 -21.90
CA ASN A 216 3.09 5.28 -20.92
C ASN A 216 1.95 6.17 -21.44
N TYR A 217 1.93 6.50 -22.73
CA TYR A 217 0.84 7.27 -23.34
C TYR A 217 -0.50 6.50 -23.40
N GLU A 218 -0.51 5.21 -23.14
CA GLU A 218 -1.71 4.37 -23.05
C GLU A 218 -2.32 4.36 -21.65
N LEU A 219 -1.58 4.88 -20.65
CA LEU A 219 -2.01 4.86 -19.25
C LEU A 219 -3.27 5.69 -19.03
N THR A 220 -4.17 5.12 -18.26
CA THR A 220 -5.41 5.78 -17.83
C THR A 220 -5.39 5.95 -16.31
N GLU A 221 -5.57 7.18 -15.86
CA GLU A 221 -5.61 7.48 -14.43
C GLU A 221 -6.80 6.80 -13.75
N SER A 222 -6.55 6.31 -12.53
CA SER A 222 -7.58 5.88 -11.59
C SER A 222 -8.47 7.05 -11.16
N ASP A 223 -9.64 6.76 -10.63
CA ASP A 223 -10.49 7.73 -9.92
C ASP A 223 -9.95 8.12 -8.54
N SER A 224 -8.86 7.50 -8.12
CA SER A 224 -8.28 7.59 -6.78
C SER A 224 -6.79 7.94 -6.84
N VAL A 225 -6.26 8.47 -5.74
CA VAL A 225 -4.83 8.32 -5.43
C VAL A 225 -4.63 6.89 -4.92
N VAL A 226 -3.87 6.09 -5.66
CA VAL A 226 -3.42 4.76 -5.25
C VAL A 226 -2.23 4.94 -4.32
N PHE A 227 -2.46 4.70 -3.03
CA PHE A 227 -1.49 4.96 -1.99
C PHE A 227 -1.05 3.64 -1.34
N CYS A 228 0.19 3.26 -1.57
CA CYS A 228 0.82 2.09 -0.98
C CYS A 228 1.72 2.51 0.18
N VAL A 229 1.62 1.78 1.28
CA VAL A 229 2.52 1.89 2.43
C VAL A 229 3.09 0.51 2.68
N ASP A 230 4.40 0.36 2.47
CA ASP A 230 5.06 -0.93 2.44
C ASP A 230 6.02 -1.06 3.62
N TYR A 231 5.82 -2.08 4.42
CA TYR A 231 6.80 -2.54 5.41
C TYR A 231 8.10 -2.97 4.71
N ALA A 232 7.96 -3.66 3.57
CA ALA A 232 9.07 -4.06 2.72
C ALA A 232 8.66 -3.99 1.24
N LEU A 233 9.55 -3.46 0.43
CA LEU A 233 9.47 -3.43 -1.02
C LEU A 233 10.82 -3.89 -1.56
N ASN A 234 10.81 -4.93 -2.40
CA ASN A 234 12.03 -5.44 -3.01
C ASN A 234 12.66 -4.40 -3.93
N GLY A 235 13.97 -4.50 -4.08
CA GLY A 235 14.73 -3.73 -5.04
C GLY A 235 14.23 -3.89 -6.48
N ILE A 236 14.62 -2.97 -7.32
CA ILE A 236 14.26 -2.93 -8.76
C ILE A 236 15.48 -2.98 -9.67
N GLY A 237 16.70 -3.07 -9.09
CA GLY A 237 17.98 -3.14 -9.80
C GLY A 237 18.58 -4.53 -9.93
#